data_92108129050ec59b2c4b866997c4b335
#
_entry.id   92108129050ec59b2c4b866997c4b335
#
_cell.length_a   1.000
_cell.length_b   1.000
_cell.length_c   1.000
_cell.angle_alpha   90.00
_cell.angle_beta   90.00
_cell.angle_gamma   90.00
#
_symmetry.space_group_name_H-M   'P 1'
#
loop_
_entity.id
_entity.type
_entity.pdbx_description
1 polymer ?
#
loop_
_entity_poly.entity_id
_entity_poly.type
_entity_poly.pdbx_seq_one_letter_code
_entity_poly.pdbx_strand_id
1 'polypeptide(L)'
;MTYNGAMATLNGCYFSPMSQVSLVVLQRYYSPEYDTFYASSFSETSRINNESGLYLGAEVRPFRKWKLAAYADSYRFPWPKYGVDAPSIGKDYLFQADYAAQRNLAMYWRFKFEEKQTNLSTTGAIMPVVVPLQKTSLRYQLTYSYGNFSFKNVLEGNLSRQAGAAWTYGIIACQDVSYAFKTVPLKVDFRYQFFDATDYENRFYSYEKDVLYAFSIPMYFGLGSRYYLNLQYDLTKRISLWFKIAQTVYADDRETLSSGNETIQGNRKTDVRLLVKWEF
;
A
#
# COMPACT_ATOMS: atom_id res chain seq x y z
N MET A 1 15.88 -5.95 -25.41
CA MET A 1 17.22 -6.58 -25.41
C MET A 1 18.23 -5.48 -25.11
N THR A 2 19.13 -5.70 -24.19
CA THR A 2 20.18 -4.75 -23.83
C THR A 2 21.44 -4.96 -24.69
N TYR A 3 22.41 -4.04 -24.60
CA TYR A 3 23.68 -4.10 -25.36
C TYR A 3 24.52 -5.38 -25.06
N ASN A 4 24.36 -5.98 -23.87
CA ASN A 4 25.01 -7.23 -23.46
C ASN A 4 24.25 -8.50 -23.90
N GLY A 5 23.17 -8.36 -24.69
CA GLY A 5 22.34 -9.47 -25.16
C GLY A 5 21.29 -9.96 -24.16
N ALA A 6 21.20 -9.37 -22.97
CA ALA A 6 20.21 -9.76 -21.98
C ALA A 6 18.78 -9.42 -22.44
N MET A 7 17.84 -10.28 -22.08
CA MET A 7 16.44 -10.22 -22.52
C MET A 7 15.50 -9.93 -21.39
N ALA A 8 14.46 -9.12 -21.68
CA ALA A 8 13.27 -8.99 -20.87
C ALA A 8 12.05 -9.16 -21.76
N THR A 9 11.10 -9.98 -21.33
CA THR A 9 9.84 -10.20 -22.01
C THR A 9 8.67 -10.12 -21.04
N LEU A 10 7.61 -9.46 -21.47
CA LEU A 10 6.31 -9.47 -20.81
C LEU A 10 5.27 -9.81 -21.87
N ASN A 11 4.65 -10.96 -21.71
CA ASN A 11 3.60 -11.45 -22.60
C ASN A 11 2.28 -11.44 -21.84
N GLY A 12 1.23 -10.92 -22.44
CA GLY A 12 -0.06 -10.82 -21.79
C GLY A 12 -1.21 -11.15 -22.72
N CYS A 13 -2.23 -11.77 -22.17
CA CYS A 13 -3.51 -11.99 -22.80
C CYS A 13 -4.60 -11.48 -21.86
N TYR A 14 -5.45 -10.60 -22.40
CA TYR A 14 -6.66 -10.15 -21.75
C TYR A 14 -7.84 -10.56 -22.61
N PHE A 15 -8.85 -11.18 -22.03
CA PHE A 15 -10.06 -11.54 -22.73
C PHE A 15 -11.28 -11.52 -21.81
N SER A 16 -12.44 -11.25 -22.40
CA SER A 16 -13.73 -11.17 -21.70
C SER A 16 -14.69 -12.16 -22.37
N PRO A 17 -14.79 -13.38 -21.87
CA PRO A 17 -15.68 -14.39 -22.44
C PRO A 17 -17.17 -14.00 -22.34
N MET A 18 -17.48 -13.14 -21.36
CA MET A 18 -18.83 -12.57 -21.14
C MET A 18 -18.66 -11.11 -20.70
N SER A 19 -19.69 -10.29 -20.89
CA SER A 19 -19.69 -8.88 -20.45
C SER A 19 -19.45 -8.68 -18.94
N GLN A 20 -19.67 -9.72 -18.15
CA GLN A 20 -19.51 -9.71 -16.70
C GLN A 20 -18.21 -10.35 -16.21
N VAL A 21 -17.41 -10.94 -17.10
CA VAL A 21 -16.20 -11.69 -16.75
C VAL A 21 -15.03 -11.17 -17.57
N SER A 22 -13.98 -10.77 -16.89
CA SER A 22 -12.71 -10.38 -17.51
C SER A 22 -11.60 -11.23 -16.91
N LEU A 23 -10.73 -11.75 -17.76
CA LEU A 23 -9.63 -12.60 -17.39
C LEU A 23 -8.32 -12.01 -17.93
N VAL A 24 -7.25 -12.15 -17.19
CA VAL A 24 -5.91 -11.74 -17.59
C VAL A 24 -4.90 -12.82 -17.25
N VAL A 25 -4.00 -13.06 -18.18
CA VAL A 25 -2.82 -13.92 -17.99
C VAL A 25 -1.62 -13.10 -18.38
N LEU A 26 -0.62 -13.00 -17.50
CA LEU A 26 0.65 -12.34 -17.78
C LEU A 26 1.79 -13.30 -17.47
N GLN A 27 2.69 -13.46 -18.41
CA GLN A 27 3.94 -14.19 -18.24
C GLN A 27 5.08 -13.19 -18.36
N ARG A 28 5.99 -13.20 -17.39
CA ARG A 28 7.18 -12.35 -17.39
C ARG A 28 8.45 -13.15 -17.27
N TYR A 29 9.47 -12.70 -17.97
CA TYR A 29 10.83 -13.20 -17.87
C TYR A 29 11.80 -12.05 -18.01
N TYR A 30 12.64 -11.85 -17.00
CA TYR A 30 13.66 -10.81 -16.96
C TYR A 30 14.98 -11.48 -16.60
N SER A 31 15.94 -11.46 -17.54
CA SER A 31 17.29 -12.00 -17.32
C SER A 31 17.97 -11.28 -16.15
N PRO A 32 18.80 -11.98 -15.34
CA PRO A 32 19.58 -11.35 -14.27
C PRO A 32 20.43 -10.17 -14.72
N GLU A 33 21.01 -10.26 -15.92
CA GLU A 33 21.87 -9.20 -16.50
C GLU A 33 21.10 -8.09 -17.23
N TYR A 34 19.76 -8.17 -17.25
CA TYR A 34 18.97 -7.11 -17.90
C TYR A 34 19.02 -5.85 -17.05
N ASP A 35 19.52 -4.78 -17.62
CA ASP A 35 19.67 -3.49 -16.96
C ASP A 35 19.08 -2.35 -17.81
N THR A 36 18.26 -1.51 -17.19
CA THR A 36 17.64 -0.34 -17.83
C THR A 36 17.48 0.78 -16.82
N PHE A 37 17.77 2.02 -17.26
CA PHE A 37 17.74 3.19 -16.39
C PHE A 37 16.31 3.70 -16.12
N TYR A 38 15.40 3.58 -17.09
CA TYR A 38 14.08 4.24 -17.05
C TYR A 38 12.90 3.30 -17.29
N ALA A 39 13.15 2.01 -17.45
CA ALA A 39 12.05 1.08 -17.69
C ALA A 39 11.30 0.77 -16.40
N SER A 40 9.96 0.74 -16.52
CA SER A 40 9.06 0.23 -15.50
C SER A 40 8.18 -0.85 -16.13
N SER A 41 8.05 -1.98 -15.46
CA SER A 41 7.26 -3.10 -15.95
C SER A 41 6.56 -3.79 -14.78
N PHE A 42 5.69 -4.75 -15.08
CA PHE A 42 5.07 -5.60 -14.08
C PHE A 42 6.11 -6.54 -13.47
N SER A 43 6.58 -6.24 -12.27
CA SER A 43 7.59 -7.01 -11.52
C SER A 43 7.38 -6.86 -10.01
N GLU A 44 7.89 -7.81 -9.25
CA GLU A 44 7.87 -7.80 -7.78
C GLU A 44 8.94 -6.89 -7.15
N THR A 45 9.98 -6.57 -7.91
CA THR A 45 11.04 -5.67 -7.47
C THR A 45 11.00 -4.35 -8.23
N SER A 46 11.63 -3.33 -7.67
CA SER A 46 11.77 -2.02 -8.35
C SER A 46 12.69 -2.07 -9.58
N ARG A 47 13.52 -3.10 -9.70
CA ARG A 47 14.36 -3.34 -10.87
C ARG A 47 13.74 -4.42 -11.75
N ILE A 48 13.74 -4.21 -13.06
CA ILE A 48 13.23 -5.16 -14.04
C ILE A 48 14.35 -6.12 -14.41
N ASN A 49 14.76 -6.97 -13.49
CA ASN A 49 15.75 -8.01 -13.77
C ASN A 49 15.56 -9.20 -12.81
N ASN A 50 16.24 -10.32 -13.13
CA ASN A 50 16.33 -11.48 -12.26
C ASN A 50 14.96 -12.03 -11.83
N GLU A 51 13.95 -12.02 -12.70
CA GLU A 51 12.60 -12.44 -12.32
C GLU A 51 11.93 -13.24 -13.45
N SER A 52 11.24 -14.30 -13.07
CA SER A 52 10.34 -15.06 -13.95
C SER A 52 9.06 -15.36 -13.21
N GLY A 53 7.90 -15.10 -13.81
CA GLY A 53 6.63 -15.29 -13.13
C GLY A 53 5.44 -15.43 -14.05
N LEU A 54 4.37 -15.96 -13.47
CA LEU A 54 3.05 -16.12 -14.09
C LEU A 54 1.98 -15.52 -13.17
N TYR A 55 1.25 -14.57 -13.71
CA TYR A 55 0.12 -13.92 -13.07
C TYR A 55 -1.18 -14.31 -13.76
N LEU A 56 -2.17 -14.70 -12.98
CA LEU A 56 -3.52 -15.02 -13.41
C LEU A 56 -4.48 -14.11 -12.64
N GLY A 57 -5.29 -13.36 -13.33
CA GLY A 57 -6.28 -12.47 -12.72
C GLY A 57 -7.68 -12.67 -13.31
N ALA A 58 -8.69 -12.48 -12.47
CA ALA A 58 -10.09 -12.53 -12.86
C ALA A 58 -10.88 -11.41 -12.18
N GLU A 59 -11.77 -10.77 -12.93
CA GLU A 59 -12.80 -9.87 -12.42
C GLU A 59 -14.17 -10.39 -12.87
N VAL A 60 -15.11 -10.51 -11.93
CA VAL A 60 -16.47 -10.98 -12.19
C VAL A 60 -17.47 -10.02 -11.56
N ARG A 61 -18.52 -9.69 -12.32
CA ARG A 61 -19.66 -8.89 -11.86
C ARG A 61 -20.92 -9.74 -11.83
N PRO A 62 -21.07 -10.61 -10.81
CA PRO A 62 -22.16 -11.59 -10.78
C PRO A 62 -23.54 -10.93 -10.66
N PHE A 63 -23.60 -9.76 -10.00
CA PHE A 63 -24.80 -8.97 -9.78
C PHE A 63 -24.49 -7.48 -9.94
N ARG A 64 -25.53 -6.69 -10.22
CA ARG A 64 -25.42 -5.25 -10.53
C ARG A 64 -24.63 -4.42 -9.49
N LYS A 65 -24.61 -4.84 -8.22
CA LYS A 65 -23.98 -4.11 -7.11
C LYS A 65 -22.66 -4.72 -6.66
N TRP A 66 -22.28 -5.87 -7.20
CA TRP A 66 -21.11 -6.63 -6.77
C TRP A 66 -20.06 -6.70 -7.87
N LYS A 67 -18.82 -6.49 -7.46
CA LYS A 67 -17.65 -6.74 -8.26
C LYS A 67 -16.69 -7.59 -7.43
N LEU A 68 -16.33 -8.76 -7.94
CA LEU A 68 -15.38 -9.67 -7.35
C LEU A 68 -14.12 -9.65 -8.19
N ALA A 69 -12.96 -9.53 -7.56
CA ALA A 69 -11.68 -9.61 -8.23
C ALA A 69 -10.77 -10.57 -7.46
N ALA A 70 -10.03 -11.39 -8.19
CA ALA A 70 -9.04 -12.29 -7.60
C ALA A 70 -7.82 -12.37 -8.50
N TYR A 71 -6.65 -12.57 -7.91
CA TYR A 71 -5.47 -12.96 -8.66
C TYR A 71 -4.61 -13.97 -7.90
N ALA A 72 -3.82 -14.69 -8.67
CA ALA A 72 -2.72 -15.52 -8.22
C ALA A 72 -1.47 -15.14 -9.01
N ASP A 73 -0.40 -14.83 -8.33
CA ASP A 73 0.92 -14.58 -8.89
C ASP A 73 1.93 -15.57 -8.29
N SER A 74 2.70 -16.19 -9.15
CA SER A 74 3.80 -17.08 -8.74
C SER A 74 5.05 -16.67 -9.49
N TYR A 75 6.12 -16.44 -8.77
CA TYR A 75 7.35 -15.93 -9.34
C TYR A 75 8.59 -16.52 -8.68
N ARG A 76 9.70 -16.42 -9.37
CA ARG A 76 11.01 -16.86 -8.91
C ARG A 76 12.10 -15.87 -9.31
N PHE A 77 13.12 -15.82 -8.47
CA PHE A 77 14.36 -15.10 -8.69
C PHE A 77 15.47 -16.12 -8.87
N PRO A 78 15.98 -16.36 -10.09
CA PRO A 78 17.03 -17.36 -10.36
C PRO A 78 18.36 -17.04 -9.66
N TRP A 79 18.63 -15.78 -9.36
CA TRP A 79 19.84 -15.30 -8.69
C TRP A 79 19.50 -14.64 -7.35
N PRO A 80 20.49 -14.53 -6.43
CA PRO A 80 20.37 -13.74 -5.22
C PRO A 80 19.89 -12.31 -5.52
N LYS A 81 19.20 -11.71 -4.56
CA LYS A 81 18.74 -10.32 -4.61
C LYS A 81 18.95 -9.66 -3.26
N TYR A 82 18.77 -8.34 -3.19
CA TYR A 82 18.87 -7.63 -1.92
C TYR A 82 18.00 -8.28 -0.84
N GLY A 83 18.62 -8.64 0.30
CA GLY A 83 17.96 -9.30 1.44
C GLY A 83 17.67 -10.80 1.26
N VAL A 84 18.12 -11.43 0.14
CA VAL A 84 17.94 -12.87 -0.10
C VAL A 84 19.19 -13.42 -0.84
N ASP A 85 20.06 -14.10 -0.12
CA ASP A 85 21.39 -14.51 -0.60
C ASP A 85 21.40 -15.84 -1.36
N ALA A 86 20.23 -16.32 -1.82
CA ALA A 86 20.07 -17.50 -2.65
C ALA A 86 18.94 -17.29 -3.67
N PRO A 87 18.87 -18.14 -4.74
CA PRO A 87 17.69 -18.22 -5.58
C PRO A 87 16.42 -18.42 -4.75
N SER A 88 15.35 -17.73 -5.11
CA SER A 88 14.16 -17.67 -4.27
C SER A 88 12.87 -17.70 -5.07
N ILE A 89 11.79 -18.05 -4.40
CA ILE A 89 10.44 -18.10 -4.96
C ILE A 89 9.48 -17.25 -4.11
N GLY A 90 8.40 -16.81 -4.74
CA GLY A 90 7.31 -16.13 -4.04
C GLY A 90 5.96 -16.42 -4.66
N LYS A 91 4.93 -16.21 -3.87
CA LYS A 91 3.52 -16.36 -4.26
C LYS A 91 2.72 -15.22 -3.65
N ASP A 92 1.78 -14.70 -4.41
CA ASP A 92 0.87 -13.65 -3.97
C ASP A 92 -0.55 -13.99 -4.44
N TYR A 93 -1.50 -13.99 -3.52
CA TYR A 93 -2.90 -14.24 -3.80
C TYR A 93 -3.73 -13.11 -3.23
N LEU A 94 -4.67 -12.63 -4.02
CA LEU A 94 -5.60 -11.61 -3.57
C LEU A 94 -7.03 -12.00 -3.96
N PHE A 95 -7.93 -11.74 -3.04
CA PHE A 95 -9.37 -11.74 -3.30
C PHE A 95 -9.97 -10.44 -2.78
N GLN A 96 -10.77 -9.78 -3.62
CA GLN A 96 -11.48 -8.56 -3.24
C GLN A 96 -12.94 -8.65 -3.67
N ALA A 97 -13.84 -8.29 -2.75
CA ALA A 97 -15.25 -8.14 -3.01
C ALA A 97 -15.66 -6.69 -2.78
N ASP A 98 -16.06 -6.00 -3.84
CA ASP A 98 -16.59 -4.64 -3.80
C ASP A 98 -18.13 -4.71 -3.86
N TYR A 99 -18.78 -3.95 -2.97
CA TYR A 99 -20.22 -3.81 -2.91
C TYR A 99 -20.63 -2.34 -2.96
N ALA A 100 -21.30 -1.94 -4.03
CA ALA A 100 -21.87 -0.61 -4.20
C ALA A 100 -23.37 -0.65 -3.95
N ALA A 101 -23.78 -0.55 -2.69
CA ALA A 101 -25.20 -0.65 -2.30
C ALA A 101 -26.05 0.45 -2.94
N GLN A 102 -25.52 1.68 -2.94
CA GLN A 102 -26.11 2.88 -3.49
C GLN A 102 -25.00 3.80 -4.03
N ARG A 103 -25.37 4.89 -4.73
CA ARG A 103 -24.39 5.89 -5.22
C ARG A 103 -23.55 6.53 -4.11
N ASN A 104 -24.11 6.60 -2.91
CA ASN A 104 -23.48 7.23 -1.75
C ASN A 104 -22.96 6.23 -0.71
N LEU A 105 -23.06 4.91 -0.94
CA LEU A 105 -22.62 3.86 -0.03
C LEU A 105 -21.89 2.78 -0.82
N ALA A 106 -20.59 2.67 -0.55
CA ALA A 106 -19.72 1.65 -1.10
C ALA A 106 -18.85 1.02 0.00
N MET A 107 -18.60 -0.26 -0.12
CA MET A 107 -17.71 -0.98 0.77
C MET A 107 -16.93 -2.05 0.01
N TYR A 108 -15.79 -2.43 0.54
CA TYR A 108 -15.07 -3.60 0.05
C TYR A 108 -14.39 -4.37 1.19
N TRP A 109 -14.19 -5.64 0.90
CA TRP A 109 -13.36 -6.56 1.68
C TRP A 109 -12.24 -7.04 0.78
N ARG A 110 -11.01 -7.05 1.30
CA ARG A 110 -9.84 -7.57 0.62
C ARG A 110 -9.11 -8.53 1.52
N PHE A 111 -8.90 -9.71 1.04
CA PHE A 111 -8.00 -10.70 1.60
C PHE A 111 -6.78 -10.79 0.72
N LYS A 112 -5.58 -10.77 1.31
CA LYS A 112 -4.32 -10.96 0.62
C LYS A 112 -3.47 -11.95 1.40
N PHE A 113 -2.88 -12.91 0.69
CA PHE A 113 -1.87 -13.83 1.21
C PHE A 113 -0.61 -13.69 0.37
N GLU A 114 0.52 -13.52 1.01
CA GLU A 114 1.83 -13.37 0.40
C GLU A 114 2.81 -14.32 1.09
N GLU A 115 3.58 -15.06 0.31
CA GLU A 115 4.70 -15.86 0.77
C GLU A 115 5.92 -15.47 -0.04
N LYS A 116 6.94 -14.97 0.63
CA LYS A 116 8.25 -14.60 0.06
C LYS A 116 9.35 -15.30 0.84
N GLN A 117 10.49 -15.47 0.21
CA GLN A 117 11.67 -15.95 0.91
C GLN A 117 12.53 -14.75 1.35
N THR A 118 13.13 -14.87 2.53
CA THR A 118 13.99 -13.87 3.15
C THR A 118 15.14 -14.54 3.89
N ASN A 119 16.20 -13.81 4.13
CA ASN A 119 17.31 -14.27 4.94
C ASN A 119 16.92 -14.39 6.42
N LEU A 120 17.27 -15.48 7.04
CA LEU A 120 17.28 -15.64 8.50
C LEU A 120 18.72 -15.56 8.98
N SER A 121 19.07 -14.52 9.70
CA SER A 121 20.39 -14.40 10.34
C SER A 121 20.43 -15.29 11.58
N THR A 122 21.27 -16.29 11.59
CA THR A 122 21.51 -17.17 12.73
C THR A 122 22.87 -16.80 13.35
N THR A 123 22.89 -16.59 14.65
CA THR A 123 24.14 -16.27 15.38
C THR A 123 25.18 -17.35 15.13
N GLY A 124 26.34 -16.96 14.61
CA GLY A 124 27.46 -17.88 14.31
C GLY A 124 27.43 -18.52 12.91
N ALA A 125 26.40 -18.30 12.10
CA ALA A 125 26.38 -18.76 10.71
C ALA A 125 27.18 -17.81 9.81
N ILE A 126 28.02 -18.37 8.95
CA ILE A 126 28.81 -17.60 7.96
C ILE A 126 27.90 -17.04 6.87
N MET A 127 26.82 -17.76 6.52
CA MET A 127 25.84 -17.35 5.53
C MET A 127 24.42 -17.47 6.12
N PRO A 128 23.55 -16.52 5.83
CA PRO A 128 22.16 -16.61 6.25
C PRO A 128 21.44 -17.77 5.57
N VAL A 129 20.50 -18.37 6.26
CA VAL A 129 19.60 -19.38 5.68
C VAL A 129 18.40 -18.69 5.08
N VAL A 130 18.04 -19.01 3.86
CA VAL A 130 16.85 -18.48 3.20
C VAL A 130 15.62 -19.26 3.64
N VAL A 131 14.66 -18.57 4.24
CA VAL A 131 13.44 -19.16 4.81
C VAL A 131 12.18 -18.43 4.31
N PRO A 132 11.01 -19.10 4.27
CA PRO A 132 9.77 -18.45 3.91
C PRO A 132 9.30 -17.47 4.99
N LEU A 133 8.84 -16.31 4.54
CA LEU A 133 8.09 -15.31 5.28
C LEU A 133 6.67 -15.27 4.71
N GLN A 134 5.70 -15.61 5.54
CA GLN A 134 4.28 -15.59 5.20
C GLN A 134 3.62 -14.36 5.79
N LYS A 135 2.77 -13.70 4.99
CA LYS A 135 1.95 -12.57 5.42
C LYS A 135 0.52 -12.72 4.93
N THR A 136 -0.43 -12.58 5.83
CA THR A 136 -1.85 -12.53 5.52
C THR A 136 -2.41 -11.18 5.93
N SER A 137 -3.21 -10.57 5.07
CA SER A 137 -3.85 -9.29 5.34
C SER A 137 -5.35 -9.39 5.07
N LEU A 138 -6.15 -8.83 5.97
CA LEU A 138 -7.59 -8.65 5.79
C LEU A 138 -7.92 -7.18 5.95
N ARG A 139 -8.50 -6.57 4.92
CA ARG A 139 -8.89 -5.16 4.91
C ARG A 139 -10.38 -5.02 4.62
N TYR A 140 -11.03 -4.21 5.42
CA TYR A 140 -12.38 -3.70 5.21
C TYR A 140 -12.35 -2.20 5.02
N GLN A 141 -13.12 -1.70 4.05
CA GLN A 141 -13.34 -0.26 3.88
C GLN A 141 -14.80 0.02 3.60
N LEU A 142 -15.35 1.00 4.30
CA LEU A 142 -16.66 1.58 4.08
C LEU A 142 -16.49 3.05 3.69
N THR A 143 -17.19 3.47 2.64
CA THR A 143 -17.31 4.88 2.27
C THR A 143 -18.78 5.24 2.18
N TYR A 144 -19.19 6.29 2.89
CA TYR A 144 -20.55 6.79 2.92
C TYR A 144 -20.58 8.30 2.76
N SER A 145 -21.46 8.82 1.92
CA SER A 145 -21.66 10.25 1.71
C SER A 145 -23.11 10.64 1.98
N TYR A 146 -23.31 11.70 2.75
CA TYR A 146 -24.62 12.24 3.04
C TYR A 146 -24.59 13.76 3.01
N GLY A 147 -25.32 14.36 2.08
CA GLY A 147 -25.27 15.79 1.84
C GLY A 147 -23.85 16.25 1.52
N ASN A 148 -23.31 17.10 2.36
CA ASN A 148 -21.95 17.63 2.22
C ASN A 148 -20.89 16.84 3.01
N PHE A 149 -21.31 15.81 3.76
CA PHE A 149 -20.42 14.95 4.52
C PHE A 149 -19.99 13.75 3.68
N SER A 150 -18.75 13.35 3.85
CA SER A 150 -18.22 12.06 3.40
C SER A 150 -17.46 11.40 4.54
N PHE A 151 -17.80 10.15 4.81
CA PHE A 151 -17.19 9.32 5.84
C PHE A 151 -16.47 8.17 5.17
N LYS A 152 -15.28 7.84 5.66
CA LYS A 152 -14.55 6.66 5.23
C LYS A 152 -13.95 5.97 6.45
N ASN A 153 -14.33 4.71 6.63
CA ASN A 153 -13.78 3.84 7.67
C ASN A 153 -12.87 2.82 7.00
N VAL A 154 -11.73 2.57 7.59
CA VAL A 154 -10.80 1.50 7.19
C VAL A 154 -10.42 0.71 8.42
N LEU A 155 -10.53 -0.61 8.33
CA LEU A 155 -10.00 -1.55 9.29
C LEU A 155 -9.15 -2.56 8.52
N GLU A 156 -7.90 -2.74 8.95
CA GLU A 156 -6.99 -3.72 8.35
C GLU A 156 -6.23 -4.45 9.44
N GLY A 157 -6.14 -5.77 9.30
CA GLY A 157 -5.35 -6.64 10.14
C GLY A 157 -4.31 -7.39 9.31
N ASN A 158 -3.10 -7.49 9.84
CA ASN A 158 -2.01 -8.27 9.28
C ASN A 158 -1.59 -9.36 10.25
N LEU A 159 -1.26 -10.54 9.71
CA LEU A 159 -0.59 -11.63 10.40
C LEU A 159 0.65 -11.98 9.61
N SER A 160 1.80 -12.07 10.24
CA SER A 160 3.03 -12.50 9.59
C SER A 160 3.79 -13.53 10.42
N ARG A 161 4.54 -14.38 9.73
CA ARG A 161 5.40 -15.39 10.35
C ARG A 161 6.58 -15.70 9.44
N GLN A 162 7.79 -15.56 9.97
CA GLN A 162 8.97 -16.17 9.39
C GLN A 162 9.06 -17.63 9.84
N ALA A 163 9.52 -18.53 8.98
CA ALA A 163 9.64 -19.95 9.34
C ALA A 163 10.53 -20.13 10.57
N GLY A 164 10.05 -20.94 11.52
CA GLY A 164 10.69 -21.14 12.82
C GLY A 164 10.38 -20.10 13.89
N ALA A 165 9.68 -19.00 13.57
CA ALA A 165 9.27 -17.97 14.50
C ALA A 165 7.78 -18.06 14.87
N ALA A 166 7.38 -17.37 15.94
CA ALA A 166 5.98 -17.20 16.31
C ALA A 166 5.25 -16.29 15.32
N TRP A 167 3.92 -16.37 15.28
CA TRP A 167 3.07 -15.44 14.56
C TRP A 167 3.13 -14.06 15.24
N THR A 168 3.30 -13.04 14.44
CA THR A 168 3.16 -11.64 14.84
C THR A 168 1.96 -11.01 14.13
N TYR A 169 1.41 -9.96 14.70
CA TYR A 169 0.19 -9.34 14.19
C TYR A 169 0.33 -7.81 14.08
N GLY A 170 -0.54 -7.23 13.32
CA GLY A 170 -0.75 -5.80 13.29
C GLY A 170 -2.22 -5.48 13.04
N ILE A 171 -2.67 -4.34 13.52
CA ILE A 171 -4.00 -3.77 13.26
C ILE A 171 -3.91 -2.28 13.01
N ILE A 172 -4.70 -1.77 12.06
CA ILE A 172 -4.89 -0.35 11.82
C ILE A 172 -6.37 -0.06 11.65
N ALA A 173 -6.84 0.99 12.32
CA ALA A 173 -8.20 1.50 12.19
C ALA A 173 -8.16 2.99 11.88
N CYS A 174 -8.84 3.41 10.80
CA CYS A 174 -8.88 4.80 10.36
C CYS A 174 -10.33 5.27 10.20
N GLN A 175 -10.60 6.48 10.67
CA GLN A 175 -11.83 7.20 10.43
C GLN A 175 -11.51 8.52 9.72
N ASP A 176 -11.99 8.68 8.50
CA ASP A 176 -11.97 9.95 7.77
C ASP A 176 -13.36 10.60 7.82
N VAL A 177 -13.36 11.89 8.01
CA VAL A 177 -14.54 12.75 7.88
C VAL A 177 -14.18 13.92 6.98
N SER A 178 -14.97 14.15 5.94
CA SER A 178 -14.81 15.29 5.04
C SER A 178 -16.11 16.09 5.02
N TYR A 179 -15.99 17.40 5.03
CA TYR A 179 -17.13 18.31 4.92
C TYR A 179 -16.82 19.45 3.92
N ALA A 180 -17.71 19.64 2.96
CA ALA A 180 -17.64 20.75 2.02
C ALA A 180 -18.74 21.76 2.35
N PHE A 181 -18.36 22.98 2.74
CA PHE A 181 -19.33 24.04 3.07
C PHE A 181 -20.05 24.51 1.79
N LYS A 182 -21.34 24.86 1.91
CA LYS A 182 -22.14 25.35 0.77
C LYS A 182 -22.02 26.87 0.60
N THR A 183 -21.92 27.58 1.71
CA THR A 183 -21.95 29.06 1.76
C THR A 183 -20.58 29.68 1.67
N VAL A 184 -19.54 28.93 2.05
CA VAL A 184 -18.15 29.36 2.03
C VAL A 184 -17.35 28.34 1.19
N PRO A 185 -16.46 28.77 0.29
CA PRO A 185 -15.65 27.85 -0.52
C PRO A 185 -14.55 27.18 0.31
N LEU A 186 -14.95 26.50 1.38
CA LEU A 186 -14.11 25.80 2.34
C LEU A 186 -14.44 24.32 2.35
N LYS A 187 -13.40 23.50 2.26
CA LYS A 187 -13.46 22.07 2.48
C LYS A 187 -12.53 21.68 3.62
N VAL A 188 -13.04 20.84 4.50
CA VAL A 188 -12.32 20.33 5.68
C VAL A 188 -12.25 18.82 5.59
N ASP A 189 -11.05 18.27 5.72
CA ASP A 189 -10.82 16.84 5.83
C ASP A 189 -10.12 16.55 7.17
N PHE A 190 -10.70 15.67 7.96
CA PHE A 190 -10.17 15.22 9.23
C PHE A 190 -9.99 13.72 9.21
N ARG A 191 -8.89 13.21 9.76
CA ARG A 191 -8.66 11.79 10.05
C ARG A 191 -8.22 11.61 11.49
N TYR A 192 -8.75 10.56 12.11
CA TYR A 192 -8.15 9.91 13.26
C TYR A 192 -7.81 8.46 12.90
N GLN A 193 -6.63 8.02 13.28
CA GLN A 193 -6.11 6.70 12.99
C GLN A 193 -5.39 6.16 14.22
N PHE A 194 -5.68 4.90 14.54
CA PHE A 194 -4.97 4.09 15.51
C PHE A 194 -4.21 2.98 14.78
N PHE A 195 -3.02 2.63 15.24
CA PHE A 195 -2.25 1.52 14.72
C PHE A 195 -1.49 0.80 15.84
N ASP A 196 -1.41 -0.51 15.71
CA ASP A 196 -0.59 -1.41 16.51
C ASP A 196 0.04 -2.43 15.56
N ALA A 197 1.36 -2.38 15.41
CA ALA A 197 2.13 -3.28 14.58
C ALA A 197 3.35 -3.75 15.38
N THR A 198 3.25 -4.93 15.97
CA THR A 198 4.26 -5.49 16.88
C THR A 198 5.58 -5.81 16.18
N ASP A 199 5.55 -6.05 14.86
CA ASP A 199 6.70 -6.39 14.05
C ASP A 199 6.75 -5.49 12.81
N TYR A 200 7.96 -5.17 12.33
CA TYR A 200 8.16 -4.40 11.12
C TYR A 200 7.52 -5.03 9.88
N GLU A 201 7.41 -6.35 9.81
CA GLU A 201 6.73 -7.05 8.71
C GLU A 201 5.21 -6.79 8.69
N ASN A 202 4.63 -6.41 9.82
CA ASN A 202 3.23 -6.05 9.95
C ASN A 202 2.93 -4.56 9.78
N ARG A 203 3.94 -3.75 9.40
CA ARG A 203 3.76 -2.32 9.13
C ARG A 203 2.65 -2.06 8.13
N PHE A 204 1.98 -0.94 8.29
CA PHE A 204 0.92 -0.47 7.41
C PHE A 204 1.37 0.73 6.59
N TYR A 205 0.78 0.86 5.41
CA TYR A 205 0.86 2.03 4.57
C TYR A 205 -0.55 2.55 4.33
N SER A 206 -0.83 3.78 4.70
CA SER A 206 -2.15 4.36 4.56
C SER A 206 -2.10 5.69 3.82
N TYR A 207 -2.82 5.76 2.69
CA TYR A 207 -2.96 7.00 1.95
C TYR A 207 -3.67 8.06 2.81
N GLU A 208 -3.13 9.27 2.86
CA GLU A 208 -3.71 10.45 3.49
C GLU A 208 -4.04 11.52 2.46
N LYS A 209 -5.12 12.27 2.69
CA LYS A 209 -5.35 13.51 1.96
C LYS A 209 -4.28 14.53 2.33
N ASP A 210 -3.82 15.27 1.34
CA ASP A 210 -2.74 16.23 1.50
C ASP A 210 -3.06 17.53 0.77
N VAL A 211 -2.16 18.52 0.85
CA VAL A 211 -2.22 19.72 0.03
C VAL A 211 -2.10 19.37 -1.43
N LEU A 212 -2.58 20.23 -2.32
CA LEU A 212 -2.53 20.01 -3.76
C LEU A 212 -1.09 19.68 -4.23
N TYR A 213 -0.96 18.74 -5.16
CA TYR A 213 0.32 18.24 -5.69
C TYR A 213 1.21 17.45 -4.71
N ALA A 214 0.80 17.31 -3.46
CA ALA A 214 1.50 16.45 -2.52
C ALA A 214 0.80 15.08 -2.43
N PHE A 215 1.61 14.02 -2.41
CA PHE A 215 1.17 12.65 -2.24
C PHE A 215 1.75 12.10 -0.95
N SER A 216 0.89 11.56 -0.07
CA SER A 216 1.30 11.09 1.25
C SER A 216 0.78 9.69 1.50
N ILE A 217 1.70 8.74 1.65
CA ILE A 217 1.44 7.37 2.13
C ILE A 217 2.42 7.09 3.27
N PRO A 218 2.18 7.63 4.46
CA PRO A 218 3.05 7.35 5.60
C PRO A 218 2.99 5.88 6.00
N MET A 219 4.14 5.40 6.51
CA MET A 219 4.31 4.08 7.10
C MET A 219 4.00 4.15 8.59
N TYR A 220 3.32 3.13 9.10
CA TYR A 220 2.96 2.98 10.52
C TYR A 220 3.50 1.66 11.06
N PHE A 221 4.29 1.78 12.12
CA PHE A 221 4.95 0.67 12.80
C PHE A 221 5.08 0.99 14.30
N GLY A 222 4.93 -0.01 15.16
CA GLY A 222 4.83 0.15 16.61
C GLY A 222 3.39 0.42 17.04
N LEU A 223 3.21 0.96 18.23
CA LEU A 223 1.92 1.31 18.83
C LEU A 223 1.74 2.82 18.82
N GLY A 224 0.60 3.31 18.30
CA GLY A 224 0.37 4.74 18.29
C GLY A 224 -0.94 5.18 17.65
N SER A 225 -1.09 6.49 17.57
CA SER A 225 -2.18 7.14 16.86
C SER A 225 -1.67 8.28 15.98
N ARG A 226 -2.42 8.56 14.92
CA ARG A 226 -2.17 9.73 14.08
C ARG A 226 -3.49 10.42 13.76
N TYR A 227 -3.45 11.73 13.78
CA TYR A 227 -4.56 12.55 13.33
C TYR A 227 -4.07 13.67 12.42
N TYR A 228 -4.93 14.09 11.50
CA TYR A 228 -4.67 15.28 10.70
C TYR A 228 -5.94 16.08 10.44
N LEU A 229 -5.73 17.37 10.24
CA LEU A 229 -6.71 18.32 9.71
C LEU A 229 -6.12 18.89 8.42
N ASN A 230 -6.88 18.79 7.32
CA ASN A 230 -6.53 19.38 6.03
C ASN A 230 -7.65 20.33 5.61
N LEU A 231 -7.29 21.57 5.31
CA LEU A 231 -8.19 22.64 4.91
C LEU A 231 -7.89 23.03 3.46
N GLN A 232 -8.92 23.19 2.65
CA GLN A 232 -8.84 23.80 1.34
C GLN A 232 -9.79 24.98 1.31
N TYR A 233 -9.28 26.16 0.96
CA TYR A 233 -10.05 27.40 0.88
C TYR A 233 -9.79 28.12 -0.44
N ASP A 234 -10.84 28.33 -1.23
CA ASP A 234 -10.76 29.08 -2.49
C ASP A 234 -11.07 30.55 -2.22
N LEU A 235 -10.03 31.34 -1.92
CA LEU A 235 -10.13 32.75 -1.54
C LEU A 235 -10.77 33.58 -2.67
N THR A 236 -10.37 33.32 -3.91
CA THR A 236 -10.92 33.92 -5.13
C THR A 236 -10.96 32.84 -6.23
N LYS A 237 -11.52 33.16 -7.40
CA LYS A 237 -11.47 32.27 -8.58
C LYS A 237 -10.04 31.96 -9.05
N ARG A 238 -9.04 32.74 -8.62
CA ARG A 238 -7.64 32.62 -9.02
C ARG A 238 -6.70 32.22 -7.89
N ILE A 239 -7.14 32.32 -6.63
CA ILE A 239 -6.29 32.06 -5.46
C ILE A 239 -6.95 30.99 -4.61
N SER A 240 -6.26 29.86 -4.46
CA SER A 240 -6.66 28.76 -3.57
C SER A 240 -5.55 28.47 -2.55
N LEU A 241 -5.96 28.18 -1.33
CA LEU A 241 -5.08 27.93 -0.19
C LEU A 241 -5.32 26.51 0.32
N TRP A 242 -4.24 25.80 0.63
CA TRP A 242 -4.29 24.52 1.36
C TRP A 242 -3.44 24.62 2.61
N PHE A 243 -3.98 24.10 3.69
CA PHE A 243 -3.28 23.99 4.96
C PHE A 243 -3.50 22.60 5.53
N LYS A 244 -2.43 21.91 5.92
CA LYS A 244 -2.49 20.64 6.62
C LYS A 244 -1.65 20.70 7.88
N ILE A 245 -2.23 20.24 8.98
CA ILE A 245 -1.50 19.89 10.20
C ILE A 245 -1.77 18.43 10.52
N ALA A 246 -0.72 17.69 10.80
CA ALA A 246 -0.80 16.27 11.14
C ALA A 246 0.13 15.96 12.30
N GLN A 247 -0.30 15.08 13.21
CA GLN A 247 0.55 14.64 14.30
C GLN A 247 0.43 13.11 14.48
N THR A 248 1.58 12.47 14.62
CA THR A 248 1.71 11.08 15.07
C THR A 248 2.17 11.09 16.51
N VAL A 249 1.51 10.31 17.35
CA VAL A 249 1.88 10.10 18.76
C VAL A 249 2.08 8.60 18.94
N TYR A 250 3.26 8.20 19.33
CA TYR A 250 3.59 6.82 19.67
C TYR A 250 3.33 6.57 21.16
N ALA A 251 2.77 5.40 21.46
CA ALA A 251 2.44 4.99 22.82
C ALA A 251 3.39 3.91 23.36
N ASP A 252 4.43 3.58 22.59
CA ASP A 252 5.54 2.73 23.02
C ASP A 252 6.66 3.59 23.69
N ASP A 253 7.60 2.93 24.35
CA ASP A 253 8.66 3.56 25.17
C ASP A 253 9.81 4.17 24.31
N ARG A 254 9.51 4.62 23.10
CA ARG A 254 10.55 5.22 22.25
C ARG A 254 10.91 6.64 22.70
N GLU A 255 12.19 6.88 22.84
CA GLU A 255 12.74 8.18 23.22
C GLU A 255 12.99 9.08 22.00
N THR A 256 13.13 8.50 20.81
CA THR A 256 13.43 9.23 19.58
C THR A 256 12.66 8.67 18.37
N LEU A 257 12.41 9.53 17.40
CA LEU A 257 11.83 9.20 16.10
C LEU A 257 12.82 9.55 15.01
N SER A 258 12.81 8.78 13.90
CA SER A 258 13.76 8.92 12.79
C SER A 258 15.20 8.63 13.22
N SER A 259 16.17 8.96 12.39
CA SER A 259 17.58 8.71 12.65
C SER A 259 18.46 9.78 11.98
N GLY A 260 19.73 9.88 12.41
CA GLY A 260 20.69 10.83 11.86
C GLY A 260 20.26 12.28 12.07
N ASN A 261 20.39 13.10 11.04
CA ASN A 261 20.07 14.52 11.10
C ASN A 261 18.56 14.83 11.19
N GLU A 262 17.71 13.82 11.00
CA GLU A 262 16.25 13.95 11.10
C GLU A 262 15.70 13.42 12.43
N THR A 263 16.56 13.18 13.42
CA THR A 263 16.17 12.68 14.74
C THR A 263 15.29 13.70 15.47
N ILE A 264 14.11 13.26 15.88
CA ILE A 264 13.15 14.03 16.69
C ILE A 264 13.18 13.44 18.10
N GLN A 265 13.40 14.28 19.12
CA GLN A 265 13.34 13.87 20.52
C GLN A 265 11.87 13.68 20.96
N GLY A 266 11.64 12.60 21.73
CA GLY A 266 10.32 12.23 22.21
C GLY A 266 9.53 11.34 21.22
N ASN A 267 8.27 11.11 21.57
CA ASN A 267 7.38 10.16 20.91
C ASN A 267 6.36 10.82 19.96
N ARG A 268 6.56 12.11 19.58
CA ARG A 268 5.60 12.86 18.76
C ARG A 268 6.28 13.44 17.55
N LYS A 269 5.61 13.29 16.39
CA LYS A 269 6.01 13.92 15.13
C LYS A 269 4.85 14.76 14.61
N THR A 270 5.12 16.07 14.41
CA THR A 270 4.14 17.00 13.84
C THR A 270 4.61 17.45 12.46
N ASP A 271 3.72 17.36 11.49
CA ASP A 271 3.92 17.82 10.12
C ASP A 271 2.97 18.99 9.84
N VAL A 272 3.48 20.10 9.32
CA VAL A 272 2.68 21.26 8.88
C VAL A 272 3.00 21.55 7.44
N ARG A 273 1.98 21.71 6.60
CA ARG A 273 2.10 22.04 5.19
C ARG A 273 1.18 23.18 4.83
N LEU A 274 1.68 24.12 4.05
CA LEU A 274 0.93 25.25 3.48
C LEU A 274 1.22 25.31 1.98
N LEU A 275 0.18 25.46 1.17
CA LEU A 275 0.30 25.65 -0.27
C LEU A 275 -0.63 26.76 -0.71
N VAL A 276 -0.11 27.67 -1.51
CA VAL A 276 -0.86 28.74 -2.18
C VAL A 276 -0.77 28.48 -3.69
N LYS A 277 -1.91 28.39 -4.35
CA LYS A 277 -2.01 28.34 -5.80
C LYS A 277 -2.57 29.66 -6.31
N TRP A 278 -1.87 30.26 -7.26
CA TRP A 278 -2.30 31.45 -7.96
C TRP A 278 -2.34 31.20 -9.47
N GLU A 279 -3.51 31.44 -10.07
CA GLU A 279 -3.72 31.33 -11.53
C GLU A 279 -3.79 32.73 -12.15
N PHE A 280 -3.02 32.97 -13.19
CA PHE A 280 -2.94 34.25 -13.91
C PHE A 280 -4.06 34.40 -14.94
#